data_07940e3bb3c95e4a9f9c8e6626baa461
#
_entry.id   07940e3bb3c95e4a9f9c8e6626baa461
#
_cell.length_a   1.000
_cell.length_b   1.000
_cell.length_c   1.000
_cell.angle_alpha   90.00
_cell.angle_beta   90.00
_cell.angle_gamma   90.00
#
_symmetry.space_group_name_H-M   'P 1'
#
loop_
_entity.id
_entity.type
_entity.pdbx_description
1 polymer ?
#
loop_
_entity_poly.entity_id
_entity_poly.type
_entity_poly.pdbx_seq_one_letter_code
_entity_poly.pdbx_strand_id
1 'polypeptide(L)'
;MNADERSAWVARQAKMKLVMQVALASAVCGAASPSQAAYPSVPKDVQAEANRKLADVQRHSDAAWAQALPIVQEWEAKGKPYLPGAAKPNDLPQAAIPAFPGAQGGGMYSFGGRGGRVIVVTSLEDRGPGTFREACEAGGPRIVVFNVAGIIRLKEKILIRAPYVTIDGSSAPGDGVCIAGDTVELETHDVVIRHMRFRRGETWVGDRNDSIGGNPVGNIMIDHVSASWGLDENMSMYRHMYRPPGASRDFKLPTVNITIQNSIFSECLDTYDHSFGSTIGGRNSTFHHNLWACNTGRNPSVGMIYDFTFANNVVFNWRHRTVDGGDHRSFFTIVKNYFKPGPATPRNAPISHRILKPEARRSKEPNDDFGRAYVAGNIVEGDARVTADNWSGGVQVDEGDGHDPVVALPKVKSESPYPHAYLDITAADEAFDHVLASAGATRPRRDPVDERIVQSVRTGKVAYQQGQGIITDISQVGGYPEYRGEPYADADGDGMPDAWETKHQLDPSDAADAIADANGDGYTNIEDFLNGLDPHAAKRDWPAPRTYKDLWGDAGE
;
A
#
# COMPACT_ATOMS: atom_id res chain seq x y z
N MET A 1 -24.12 2.07 17.43
CA MET A 1 -24.28 1.02 18.49
C MET A 1 -24.83 1.66 19.75
N ASN A 2 -25.96 1.17 20.25
CA ASN A 2 -26.49 1.63 21.55
C ASN A 2 -25.68 1.05 22.72
N ALA A 3 -25.96 1.51 23.97
CA ALA A 3 -25.21 1.09 25.15
C ALA A 3 -25.27 -0.44 25.41
N ASP A 4 -26.38 -1.07 25.05
CA ASP A 4 -26.61 -2.52 25.23
C ASP A 4 -25.80 -3.35 24.23
N GLU A 5 -25.66 -2.87 23.00
CA GLU A 5 -24.81 -3.51 21.98
C GLU A 5 -23.32 -3.42 22.32
N ARG A 6 -22.87 -2.29 22.91
CA ARG A 6 -21.50 -2.15 23.44
C ARG A 6 -21.22 -3.11 24.59
N SER A 7 -22.19 -3.25 25.53
CA SER A 7 -22.04 -4.15 26.67
C SER A 7 -22.00 -5.61 26.23
N ALA A 8 -22.82 -6.02 25.27
CA ALA A 8 -22.79 -7.36 24.69
C ALA A 8 -21.50 -7.65 23.91
N TRP A 9 -20.97 -6.66 23.21
CA TRP A 9 -19.71 -6.76 22.48
C TRP A 9 -18.51 -6.91 23.44
N VAL A 10 -18.42 -6.08 24.48
CA VAL A 10 -17.38 -6.15 25.52
C VAL A 10 -17.42 -7.50 26.26
N ALA A 11 -18.64 -8.01 26.57
CA ALA A 11 -18.82 -9.31 27.22
C ALA A 11 -18.36 -10.48 26.30
N ARG A 12 -18.58 -10.40 24.99
CA ARG A 12 -18.08 -11.38 24.01
C ARG A 12 -16.56 -11.34 23.88
N GLN A 13 -15.95 -10.16 23.87
CA GLN A 13 -14.50 -9.99 23.87
C GLN A 13 -13.87 -10.54 25.17
N ALA A 14 -14.48 -10.29 26.32
CA ALA A 14 -14.02 -10.82 27.60
C ALA A 14 -14.10 -12.36 27.66
N LYS A 15 -15.16 -12.98 27.10
CA LYS A 15 -15.28 -14.44 26.97
C LYS A 15 -14.23 -15.03 26.03
N MET A 16 -13.93 -14.36 24.93
CA MET A 16 -12.88 -14.77 24.00
C MET A 16 -11.48 -14.69 24.64
N LYS A 17 -11.19 -13.62 25.39
CA LYS A 17 -9.93 -13.48 26.17
C LYS A 17 -9.79 -14.59 27.23
N LEU A 18 -10.88 -15.01 27.88
CA LEU A 18 -10.87 -16.05 28.91
C LEU A 18 -10.62 -17.45 28.31
N VAL A 19 -11.17 -17.75 27.14
CA VAL A 19 -10.94 -19.02 26.42
C VAL A 19 -9.49 -19.12 25.94
N MET A 20 -8.88 -18.00 25.52
CA MET A 20 -7.46 -17.95 25.13
C MET A 20 -6.52 -18.14 26.35
N GLN A 21 -6.85 -17.60 27.52
CA GLN A 21 -6.04 -17.78 28.74
C GLN A 21 -6.08 -19.21 29.30
N VAL A 22 -7.17 -19.93 29.13
CA VAL A 22 -7.28 -21.34 29.58
C VAL A 22 -6.53 -22.29 28.64
N ALA A 23 -6.39 -21.96 27.36
CA ALA A 23 -5.59 -22.75 26.41
C ALA A 23 -4.07 -22.62 26.60
N LEU A 24 -3.59 -21.54 27.25
CA LEU A 24 -2.15 -21.34 27.52
C LEU A 24 -1.63 -22.09 28.77
N ALA A 25 -2.50 -22.64 29.61
CA ALA A 25 -2.09 -23.24 30.90
C ALA A 25 -1.78 -24.76 30.84
N SER A 26 -1.83 -25.40 29.68
CA SER A 26 -1.72 -26.87 29.57
C SER A 26 -0.65 -27.38 28.57
N ALA A 27 0.40 -26.63 28.31
CA ALA A 27 1.49 -27.10 27.43
C ALA A 27 2.86 -26.98 28.12
N VAL A 28 3.24 -27.99 28.89
CA VAL A 28 4.63 -28.21 29.35
C VAL A 28 5.18 -29.42 28.62
N CYS A 29 6.33 -29.23 27.95
CA CYS A 29 7.31 -30.19 27.42
C CYS A 29 6.91 -31.12 26.27
N GLY A 30 7.34 -30.74 25.10
CA GLY A 30 7.64 -31.57 23.96
C GLY A 30 8.31 -30.69 22.90
N ALA A 31 9.61 -30.94 22.61
CA ALA A 31 10.28 -30.25 21.50
C ALA A 31 9.59 -30.61 20.19
N ALA A 32 8.72 -29.74 19.75
CA ALA A 32 8.09 -29.80 18.43
C ALA A 32 8.85 -28.88 17.47
N SER A 33 9.17 -29.42 16.30
CA SER A 33 9.66 -28.67 15.12
C SER A 33 8.80 -27.43 14.88
N PRO A 34 9.35 -26.32 14.36
CA PRO A 34 8.54 -25.15 14.06
C PRO A 34 7.53 -25.52 12.96
N SER A 35 6.31 -25.83 13.36
CA SER A 35 5.19 -26.02 12.45
C SER A 35 4.97 -24.71 11.68
N GLN A 36 4.76 -24.81 10.37
CA GLN A 36 4.15 -23.74 9.58
C GLN A 36 3.03 -23.13 10.41
N ALA A 37 3.06 -21.81 10.60
CA ALA A 37 2.02 -21.11 11.35
C ALA A 37 0.66 -21.46 10.72
N ALA A 38 -0.11 -22.27 11.42
CA ALA A 38 -1.48 -22.56 11.00
C ALA A 38 -2.24 -21.22 11.02
N TYR A 39 -2.93 -20.90 9.94
CA TYR A 39 -3.82 -19.73 9.93
C TYR A 39 -4.74 -19.81 11.15
N PRO A 40 -4.89 -18.73 11.90
CA PRO A 40 -5.71 -18.75 13.11
C PRO A 40 -7.15 -19.13 12.78
N SER A 41 -7.76 -19.96 13.60
CA SER A 41 -9.16 -20.36 13.43
C SER A 41 -10.08 -19.25 13.88
N VAL A 42 -10.74 -18.58 12.95
CA VAL A 42 -11.85 -17.67 13.26
C VAL A 42 -13.05 -18.49 13.75
N PRO A 43 -13.73 -18.10 14.84
CA PRO A 43 -14.95 -18.76 15.29
C PRO A 43 -16.00 -18.84 14.18
N LYS A 44 -16.70 -19.98 14.07
CA LYS A 44 -17.63 -20.25 12.95
C LYS A 44 -18.77 -19.24 12.83
N ASP A 45 -19.27 -18.75 13.94
CA ASP A 45 -20.33 -17.73 14.00
C ASP A 45 -19.81 -16.37 13.49
N VAL A 46 -18.59 -15.99 13.88
CA VAL A 46 -17.91 -14.78 13.41
C VAL A 46 -17.65 -14.87 11.91
N GLN A 47 -17.16 -16.03 11.43
CA GLN A 47 -16.94 -16.25 9.99
C GLN A 47 -18.24 -16.23 9.18
N ALA A 48 -19.33 -16.80 9.71
CA ALA A 48 -20.64 -16.77 9.06
C ALA A 48 -21.22 -15.35 8.96
N GLU A 49 -20.98 -14.51 9.98
CA GLU A 49 -21.36 -13.10 9.94
C GLU A 49 -20.54 -12.32 8.91
N ALA A 50 -19.22 -12.52 8.88
CA ALA A 50 -18.33 -11.93 7.87
C ALA A 50 -18.75 -12.31 6.45
N ASN A 51 -19.07 -13.60 6.21
CA ASN A 51 -19.52 -14.06 4.89
C ASN A 51 -20.83 -13.41 4.45
N ARG A 52 -21.79 -13.19 5.39
CA ARG A 52 -23.03 -12.45 5.06
C ARG A 52 -22.74 -11.01 4.66
N LYS A 53 -21.87 -10.32 5.40
CA LYS A 53 -21.45 -8.97 5.07
C LYS A 53 -20.77 -8.88 3.72
N LEU A 54 -19.86 -9.80 3.41
CA LEU A 54 -19.21 -9.84 2.10
C LEU A 54 -20.21 -9.96 0.96
N ALA A 55 -21.27 -10.74 1.12
CA ALA A 55 -22.35 -10.84 0.13
C ALA A 55 -23.13 -9.52 -0.01
N ASP A 56 -23.35 -8.79 1.07
CA ASP A 56 -23.99 -7.47 1.04
C ASP A 56 -23.09 -6.45 0.34
N VAL A 57 -21.82 -6.40 0.69
CA VAL A 57 -20.79 -5.55 0.05
C VAL A 57 -20.76 -5.80 -1.45
N GLN A 58 -20.73 -7.07 -1.86
CA GLN A 58 -20.69 -7.42 -3.29
C GLN A 58 -21.93 -6.88 -4.03
N ARG A 59 -23.13 -7.05 -3.45
CA ARG A 59 -24.37 -6.52 -4.04
C ARG A 59 -24.36 -4.98 -4.16
N HIS A 60 -23.87 -4.29 -3.12
CA HIS A 60 -23.77 -2.82 -3.15
C HIS A 60 -22.74 -2.36 -4.19
N SER A 61 -21.59 -3.00 -4.24
CA SER A 61 -20.57 -2.71 -5.25
C SER A 61 -21.05 -3.00 -6.67
N ASP A 62 -21.81 -4.09 -6.88
CA ASP A 62 -22.37 -4.40 -8.20
C ASP A 62 -23.42 -3.39 -8.63
N ALA A 63 -24.23 -2.88 -7.69
CA ALA A 63 -25.18 -1.82 -7.97
C ALA A 63 -24.49 -0.49 -8.32
N ALA A 64 -23.45 -0.13 -7.59
CA ALA A 64 -22.64 1.06 -7.90
C ALA A 64 -21.93 0.92 -9.26
N TRP A 65 -21.35 -0.26 -9.53
CA TRP A 65 -20.72 -0.55 -10.82
C TRP A 65 -21.68 -0.46 -11.99
N ALA A 66 -22.91 -0.94 -11.84
CA ALA A 66 -23.94 -0.84 -12.87
C ALA A 66 -24.27 0.63 -13.24
N GLN A 67 -24.12 1.55 -12.30
CA GLN A 67 -24.26 2.99 -12.54
C GLN A 67 -23.00 3.61 -13.16
N ALA A 68 -21.83 3.17 -12.74
CA ALA A 68 -20.55 3.66 -13.23
C ALA A 68 -20.22 3.18 -14.66
N LEU A 69 -20.60 1.95 -15.00
CA LEU A 69 -20.21 1.29 -16.26
C LEU A 69 -20.59 2.06 -17.53
N PRO A 70 -21.80 2.64 -17.69
CA PRO A 70 -22.12 3.44 -18.87
C PRO A 70 -21.18 4.64 -19.04
N ILE A 71 -20.78 5.28 -17.94
CA ILE A 71 -19.84 6.41 -17.96
C ILE A 71 -18.44 5.92 -18.36
N VAL A 72 -18.02 4.78 -17.85
CA VAL A 72 -16.74 4.16 -18.25
C VAL A 72 -16.73 3.89 -19.75
N GLN A 73 -17.80 3.32 -20.31
CA GLN A 73 -17.94 3.04 -21.74
C GLN A 73 -17.95 4.30 -22.60
N GLU A 74 -18.55 5.40 -22.12
CA GLU A 74 -18.49 6.70 -22.78
C GLU A 74 -17.04 7.20 -22.88
N TRP A 75 -16.26 7.05 -21.82
CA TRP A 75 -14.85 7.46 -21.80
C TRP A 75 -13.95 6.51 -22.62
N GLU A 76 -14.29 5.24 -22.71
CA GLU A 76 -13.66 4.30 -23.65
C GLU A 76 -13.74 4.82 -25.10
N ALA A 77 -14.93 5.29 -25.51
CA ALA A 77 -15.15 5.89 -26.83
C ALA A 77 -14.36 7.19 -27.05
N LYS A 78 -13.94 7.85 -25.95
CA LYS A 78 -13.10 9.06 -25.96
C LYS A 78 -11.59 8.76 -25.83
N GLY A 79 -11.18 7.50 -25.91
CA GLY A 79 -9.76 7.10 -25.88
C GLY A 79 -9.21 6.85 -24.48
N LYS A 80 -10.06 6.62 -23.48
CA LYS A 80 -9.70 6.15 -22.13
C LYS A 80 -10.20 4.70 -21.93
N PRO A 81 -9.52 3.68 -22.47
CA PRO A 81 -10.02 2.30 -22.48
C PRO A 81 -10.10 1.71 -21.07
N TYR A 82 -11.13 0.90 -20.82
CA TYR A 82 -11.22 0.03 -19.66
C TYR A 82 -10.62 -1.33 -19.99
N LEU A 83 -9.54 -1.68 -19.31
CA LEU A 83 -8.79 -2.92 -19.53
C LEU A 83 -8.86 -3.78 -18.26
N PRO A 84 -9.74 -4.78 -18.20
CA PRO A 84 -9.94 -5.58 -16.99
C PRO A 84 -8.81 -6.57 -16.70
N GLY A 85 -7.82 -6.70 -17.58
CA GLY A 85 -6.68 -7.59 -17.40
C GLY A 85 -5.48 -7.19 -18.22
N ALA A 86 -4.28 -7.32 -17.63
CA ALA A 86 -2.98 -7.11 -18.26
C ALA A 86 -1.98 -8.13 -17.71
N ALA A 87 -1.18 -8.74 -18.57
CA ALA A 87 -0.14 -9.69 -18.17
C ALA A 87 1.26 -9.09 -18.25
N LYS A 88 1.40 -8.03 -19.06
CA LYS A 88 2.66 -7.36 -19.36
C LYS A 88 2.50 -5.85 -19.21
N PRO A 89 3.58 -5.11 -18.88
CA PRO A 89 3.56 -3.65 -18.77
C PRO A 89 3.00 -2.92 -19.99
N ASN A 90 3.29 -3.41 -21.19
CA ASN A 90 2.85 -2.80 -22.45
C ASN A 90 1.38 -3.10 -22.80
N ASP A 91 0.69 -3.96 -22.04
CA ASP A 91 -0.75 -4.21 -22.23
C ASP A 91 -1.60 -3.01 -21.77
N LEU A 92 -1.03 -2.12 -20.94
CA LEU A 92 -1.66 -0.89 -20.51
C LEU A 92 -0.98 0.33 -21.15
N PRO A 93 -1.75 1.28 -21.74
CA PRO A 93 -1.19 2.55 -22.18
C PRO A 93 -0.68 3.35 -20.98
N GLN A 94 0.38 4.13 -21.18
CA GLN A 94 0.95 5.01 -20.16
C GLN A 94 0.74 6.48 -20.53
N ALA A 95 0.69 7.36 -19.52
CA ALA A 95 0.63 8.80 -19.71
C ALA A 95 1.95 9.33 -20.33
N ALA A 96 1.85 10.43 -21.07
CA ALA A 96 3.02 11.06 -21.68
C ALA A 96 3.92 11.78 -20.66
N ILE A 97 3.38 12.15 -19.51
CA ILE A 97 4.10 12.83 -18.42
C ILE A 97 3.90 12.05 -17.11
N PRO A 98 4.76 12.23 -16.11
CA PRO A 98 4.61 11.58 -14.81
C PRO A 98 3.25 11.87 -14.16
N ALA A 99 2.80 11.01 -13.27
CA ALA A 99 1.54 11.20 -12.52
C ALA A 99 1.54 12.51 -11.71
N PHE A 100 2.68 12.88 -11.19
CA PHE A 100 2.97 14.16 -10.52
C PHE A 100 4.48 14.42 -10.51
N PRO A 101 4.96 15.66 -10.28
CA PRO A 101 6.39 15.94 -10.11
C PRO A 101 6.98 15.18 -8.93
N GLY A 102 7.98 14.33 -9.19
CA GLY A 102 8.59 13.45 -8.18
C GLY A 102 8.06 12.01 -8.18
N ALA A 103 7.11 11.66 -9.05
CA ALA A 103 6.77 10.27 -9.30
C ALA A 103 7.95 9.52 -9.94
N GLN A 104 8.29 8.34 -9.41
CA GLN A 104 9.38 7.49 -9.90
C GLN A 104 8.93 6.04 -10.02
N GLY A 105 9.73 5.20 -10.66
CA GLY A 105 9.47 3.76 -10.75
C GLY A 105 8.44 3.34 -11.81
N GLY A 106 8.04 2.08 -11.76
CA GLY A 106 7.21 1.46 -12.80
C GLY A 106 5.83 2.09 -12.97
N GLY A 107 5.24 2.62 -11.89
CA GLY A 107 3.93 3.28 -11.90
C GLY A 107 3.94 4.77 -12.21
N MET A 108 5.12 5.38 -12.46
CA MET A 108 5.26 6.83 -12.56
C MET A 108 4.43 7.48 -13.68
N TYR A 109 4.08 6.73 -14.71
CA TYR A 109 3.28 7.20 -15.85
C TYR A 109 1.81 6.74 -15.79
N SER A 110 1.28 6.50 -14.60
CA SER A 110 -0.15 6.31 -14.37
C SER A 110 -0.91 7.58 -14.74
N PHE A 111 -2.03 7.45 -15.46
CA PHE A 111 -2.86 8.60 -15.81
C PHE A 111 -3.54 9.21 -14.58
N GLY A 112 -3.90 8.36 -13.60
CA GLY A 112 -4.80 8.82 -12.55
C GLY A 112 -6.07 9.43 -13.14
N GLY A 113 -6.61 10.43 -12.46
CA GLY A 113 -7.82 11.15 -12.87
C GLY A 113 -7.61 12.33 -13.80
N ARG A 114 -6.39 12.54 -14.31
CA ARG A 114 -6.04 13.73 -15.12
C ARG A 114 -7.00 14.01 -16.26
N GLY A 115 -7.48 15.26 -16.35
CA GLY A 115 -8.43 15.73 -17.36
C GLY A 115 -9.86 15.23 -17.12
N GLY A 116 -10.12 14.56 -15.98
CA GLY A 116 -11.46 14.19 -15.55
C GLY A 116 -12.09 15.25 -14.64
N ARG A 117 -13.30 14.97 -14.18
CA ARG A 117 -13.99 15.87 -13.25
C ARG A 117 -13.34 15.86 -11.87
N VAL A 118 -13.38 16.98 -11.18
CA VAL A 118 -13.04 17.06 -9.76
C VAL A 118 -14.26 16.64 -8.92
N ILE A 119 -14.05 15.84 -7.88
CA ILE A 119 -15.08 15.46 -6.90
C ILE A 119 -14.57 15.87 -5.53
N VAL A 120 -15.26 16.83 -4.91
CA VAL A 120 -14.92 17.34 -3.59
C VAL A 120 -15.66 16.55 -2.53
N VAL A 121 -14.91 15.86 -1.66
CA VAL A 121 -15.47 15.19 -0.49
C VAL A 121 -15.71 16.21 0.60
N THR A 122 -16.97 16.37 1.00
CA THR A 122 -17.43 17.36 2.00
C THR A 122 -18.12 16.72 3.19
N SER A 123 -18.27 15.39 3.19
CA SER A 123 -18.96 14.64 4.24
C SER A 123 -18.06 13.56 4.84
N LEU A 124 -18.11 13.42 6.17
CA LEU A 124 -17.46 12.33 6.92
C LEU A 124 -18.33 11.05 7.01
N GLU A 125 -19.54 11.08 6.46
CA GLU A 125 -20.43 9.93 6.44
C GLU A 125 -19.92 8.82 5.51
N ASP A 126 -20.34 7.58 5.76
CA ASP A 126 -19.97 6.45 4.91
C ASP A 126 -20.67 6.48 3.54
N ARG A 127 -21.92 6.95 3.48
CA ARG A 127 -22.78 6.95 2.28
C ARG A 127 -23.56 8.23 2.14
N GLY A 128 -23.89 8.59 0.92
CA GLY A 128 -24.71 9.74 0.55
C GLY A 128 -23.92 10.77 -0.24
N PRO A 129 -24.53 11.91 -0.55
CA PRO A 129 -23.90 12.97 -1.33
C PRO A 129 -22.65 13.54 -0.64
N GLY A 130 -21.61 13.80 -1.43
CA GLY A 130 -20.34 14.38 -0.96
C GLY A 130 -19.48 13.43 -0.13
N THR A 131 -19.77 12.13 -0.11
CA THR A 131 -18.97 11.15 0.64
C THR A 131 -17.79 10.61 -0.16
N PHE A 132 -16.77 10.14 0.56
CA PHE A 132 -15.61 9.48 -0.05
C PHE A 132 -16.01 8.23 -0.85
N ARG A 133 -16.98 7.45 -0.34
CA ARG A 133 -17.51 6.28 -1.05
C ARG A 133 -18.12 6.64 -2.40
N GLU A 134 -18.96 7.67 -2.45
CA GLU A 134 -19.56 8.14 -3.69
C GLU A 134 -18.48 8.49 -4.73
N ALA A 135 -17.43 9.19 -4.30
CA ALA A 135 -16.32 9.55 -5.18
C ALA A 135 -15.51 8.33 -5.66
N CYS A 136 -15.28 7.34 -4.79
CA CYS A 136 -14.58 6.10 -5.14
C CYS A 136 -15.38 5.22 -6.12
N GLU A 137 -16.69 5.10 -5.91
CA GLU A 137 -17.60 4.26 -6.70
C GLU A 137 -18.05 4.92 -8.03
N ALA A 138 -17.72 6.19 -8.23
CA ALA A 138 -18.06 6.94 -9.45
C ALA A 138 -17.35 6.40 -10.70
N GLY A 139 -18.00 6.55 -11.87
CA GLY A 139 -17.42 6.20 -13.17
C GLY A 139 -16.69 7.36 -13.84
N GLY A 140 -15.79 7.04 -14.78
CA GLY A 140 -15.01 7.97 -15.59
C GLY A 140 -13.80 8.57 -14.87
N PRO A 141 -12.91 9.27 -15.60
CA PRO A 141 -11.75 9.94 -15.02
C PRO A 141 -12.16 10.98 -13.98
N ARG A 142 -11.47 10.97 -12.81
CA ARG A 142 -11.84 11.84 -11.70
C ARG A 142 -10.67 12.09 -10.75
N ILE A 143 -10.60 13.31 -10.25
CA ILE A 143 -9.68 13.71 -9.18
C ILE A 143 -10.51 13.92 -7.92
N VAL A 144 -10.25 13.15 -6.88
CA VAL A 144 -10.95 13.18 -5.59
C VAL A 144 -10.13 14.00 -4.61
N VAL A 145 -10.70 15.09 -4.14
CA VAL A 145 -10.12 16.03 -3.19
C VAL A 145 -11.03 16.18 -1.97
N PHE A 146 -10.54 16.82 -0.92
CA PHE A 146 -11.25 16.89 0.35
C PHE A 146 -11.37 18.34 0.83
N ASN A 147 -12.58 18.80 1.11
CA ASN A 147 -12.85 20.04 1.83
C ASN A 147 -13.55 19.75 3.17
N VAL A 148 -13.05 18.74 3.87
CA VAL A 148 -13.49 18.30 5.20
C VAL A 148 -12.29 17.70 5.94
N ALA A 149 -12.22 17.89 7.25
CA ALA A 149 -11.25 17.24 8.13
C ALA A 149 -11.94 16.30 9.12
N GLY A 150 -11.37 15.11 9.34
CA GLY A 150 -11.95 14.18 10.29
C GLY A 150 -11.70 12.71 9.95
N ILE A 151 -12.46 11.84 10.62
CA ILE A 151 -12.40 10.40 10.40
C ILE A 151 -13.64 9.95 9.63
N ILE A 152 -13.45 9.46 8.42
CA ILE A 152 -14.48 8.80 7.62
C ILE A 152 -14.53 7.33 8.04
N ARG A 153 -15.62 6.91 8.72
CA ARG A 153 -15.75 5.55 9.23
C ARG A 153 -16.57 4.68 8.30
N LEU A 154 -15.90 3.85 7.55
CA LEU A 154 -16.53 2.88 6.66
C LEU A 154 -17.26 1.80 7.48
N LYS A 155 -18.50 1.51 7.13
CA LYS A 155 -19.30 0.41 7.69
C LYS A 155 -19.11 -0.90 6.93
N GLU A 156 -18.61 -0.79 5.70
CA GLU A 156 -18.23 -1.88 4.81
C GLU A 156 -17.15 -1.40 3.86
N LYS A 157 -16.37 -2.31 3.29
CA LYS A 157 -15.28 -1.96 2.39
C LYS A 157 -15.75 -1.22 1.13
N ILE A 158 -14.83 -0.45 0.55
CA ILE A 158 -15.01 0.20 -0.74
C ILE A 158 -14.24 -0.59 -1.79
N LEU A 159 -14.87 -0.90 -2.94
CA LEU A 159 -14.23 -1.47 -4.11
C LEU A 159 -14.12 -0.41 -5.22
N ILE A 160 -12.92 0.03 -5.54
CA ILE A 160 -12.67 0.97 -6.65
C ILE A 160 -12.54 0.15 -7.94
N ARG A 161 -13.61 0.14 -8.75
CA ARG A 161 -13.71 -0.66 -9.98
C ARG A 161 -13.54 0.15 -11.26
N ALA A 162 -13.88 1.43 -11.25
CA ALA A 162 -13.72 2.31 -12.40
C ALA A 162 -12.29 2.87 -12.46
N PRO A 163 -11.61 2.78 -13.63
CA PRO A 163 -10.26 3.29 -13.81
C PRO A 163 -10.17 4.82 -13.84
N TYR A 164 -8.95 5.31 -13.96
CA TYR A 164 -8.62 6.73 -14.10
C TYR A 164 -9.06 7.55 -12.90
N VAL A 165 -8.49 7.24 -11.72
CA VAL A 165 -8.78 7.97 -10.48
C VAL A 165 -7.50 8.46 -9.81
N THR A 166 -7.52 9.73 -9.41
CA THR A 166 -6.57 10.30 -8.44
C THR A 166 -7.32 10.58 -7.14
N ILE A 167 -6.76 10.16 -6.00
CA ILE A 167 -7.26 10.46 -4.66
C ILE A 167 -6.14 11.18 -3.92
N ASP A 168 -6.34 12.44 -3.56
CA ASP A 168 -5.30 13.24 -2.90
C ASP A 168 -5.80 13.88 -1.60
N GLY A 169 -5.30 13.36 -0.48
CA GLY A 169 -5.64 13.84 0.86
C GLY A 169 -4.94 15.14 1.26
N SER A 170 -4.00 15.65 0.45
CA SER A 170 -3.27 16.89 0.76
C SER A 170 -4.15 18.14 0.71
N SER A 171 -5.27 18.08 -0.03
CA SER A 171 -6.27 19.14 -0.14
C SER A 171 -7.09 19.35 1.13
N ALA A 172 -7.18 18.34 2.00
CA ALA A 172 -8.02 18.40 3.20
C ALA A 172 -7.57 19.53 4.15
N PRO A 173 -8.52 20.27 4.76
CA PRO A 173 -8.18 21.33 5.71
C PRO A 173 -7.59 20.79 7.02
N GLY A 174 -6.89 21.66 7.76
CA GLY A 174 -6.45 21.43 9.13
C GLY A 174 -5.56 20.20 9.32
N ASP A 175 -6.06 19.21 10.05
CA ASP A 175 -5.32 17.98 10.37
C ASP A 175 -5.48 16.89 9.27
N GLY A 176 -6.33 17.16 8.27
CA GLY A 176 -6.57 16.22 7.16
C GLY A 176 -7.64 15.17 7.44
N VAL A 177 -7.68 14.13 6.62
CA VAL A 177 -8.67 13.04 6.71
C VAL A 177 -8.00 11.71 7.03
N CYS A 178 -8.79 10.81 7.65
CA CYS A 178 -8.43 9.43 7.92
C CYS A 178 -9.58 8.51 7.55
N ILE A 179 -9.31 7.49 6.76
CA ILE A 179 -10.26 6.41 6.45
C ILE A 179 -10.11 5.32 7.49
N ALA A 180 -11.20 4.95 8.16
CA ALA A 180 -11.24 3.99 9.26
C ALA A 180 -12.40 3.01 9.13
N GLY A 181 -12.40 1.94 9.92
CA GLY A 181 -13.54 1.03 10.06
C GLY A 181 -13.50 -0.17 9.13
N ASP A 182 -13.18 0.01 7.86
CA ASP A 182 -13.02 -1.07 6.89
C ASP A 182 -11.98 -0.68 5.82
N THR A 183 -11.72 -1.56 4.87
CA THR A 183 -10.69 -1.43 3.84
C THR A 183 -11.16 -0.68 2.60
N VAL A 184 -10.20 -0.17 1.83
CA VAL A 184 -10.39 0.28 0.43
C VAL A 184 -9.61 -0.65 -0.48
N GLU A 185 -10.28 -1.29 -1.44
CA GLU A 185 -9.68 -2.23 -2.37
C GLU A 185 -9.69 -1.69 -3.81
N LEU A 186 -8.55 -1.79 -4.47
CA LEU A 186 -8.38 -1.44 -5.88
C LEU A 186 -8.62 -2.66 -6.75
N GLU A 187 -9.58 -2.57 -7.69
CA GLU A 187 -9.94 -3.64 -8.62
C GLU A 187 -9.84 -3.18 -10.09
N THR A 188 -8.94 -2.22 -10.37
CA THR A 188 -8.87 -1.54 -11.66
C THR A 188 -7.45 -1.11 -12.01
N HIS A 189 -7.30 -0.22 -12.99
CA HIS A 189 -6.02 0.35 -13.42
C HIS A 189 -6.04 1.88 -13.41
N ASP A 190 -4.86 2.49 -13.59
CA ASP A 190 -4.67 3.93 -13.62
C ASP A 190 -5.19 4.64 -12.37
N VAL A 191 -4.60 4.24 -11.23
CA VAL A 191 -4.93 4.76 -9.91
C VAL A 191 -3.72 5.49 -9.33
N VAL A 192 -3.95 6.72 -8.88
CA VAL A 192 -2.98 7.53 -8.13
C VAL A 192 -3.57 7.83 -6.76
N ILE A 193 -2.88 7.49 -5.67
CA ILE A 193 -3.32 7.80 -4.30
C ILE A 193 -2.18 8.49 -3.57
N ARG A 194 -2.47 9.68 -2.99
CA ARG A 194 -1.48 10.50 -2.32
C ARG A 194 -1.97 11.07 -0.99
N HIS A 195 -1.07 11.19 -0.04
CA HIS A 195 -1.29 11.86 1.26
C HIS A 195 -2.54 11.37 2.02
N MET A 196 -2.93 10.10 1.82
CA MET A 196 -4.07 9.48 2.49
C MET A 196 -3.65 8.67 3.71
N ARG A 197 -4.53 8.60 4.70
CA ARG A 197 -4.40 7.75 5.88
C ARG A 197 -5.47 6.68 5.86
N PHE A 198 -5.07 5.42 5.86
CA PHE A 198 -5.94 4.26 5.96
C PHE A 198 -5.62 3.54 7.27
N ARG A 199 -6.50 3.67 8.25
CA ARG A 199 -6.35 3.09 9.58
C ARG A 199 -7.56 2.25 9.90
N ARG A 200 -7.55 1.01 9.40
CA ARG A 200 -8.72 0.13 9.44
C ARG A 200 -9.25 -0.06 10.85
N GLY A 201 -8.38 -0.46 11.79
CA GLY A 201 -8.80 -0.77 13.15
C GLY A 201 -9.61 -2.07 13.26
N GLU A 202 -10.21 -2.31 14.43
CA GLU A 202 -10.75 -3.60 14.86
C GLU A 202 -12.28 -3.76 14.68
N THR A 203 -12.90 -2.99 13.80
CA THR A 203 -14.38 -2.96 13.69
C THR A 203 -14.97 -4.31 13.29
N TRP A 204 -14.27 -5.11 12.49
CA TRP A 204 -14.72 -6.41 11.97
C TRP A 204 -13.59 -7.44 11.98
N VAL A 205 -13.32 -8.00 13.13
CA VAL A 205 -12.26 -9.00 13.31
C VAL A 205 -12.48 -10.32 12.58
N GLY A 206 -13.69 -10.61 12.10
CA GLY A 206 -14.01 -11.79 11.30
C GLY A 206 -13.68 -11.65 9.81
N ASP A 207 -13.69 -10.42 9.30
CA ASP A 207 -13.25 -10.07 7.95
C ASP A 207 -11.82 -9.55 8.04
N ARG A 208 -10.84 -10.46 7.92
CA ARG A 208 -9.43 -10.13 7.95
C ARG A 208 -9.04 -9.55 6.60
N ASN A 209 -8.94 -8.25 6.54
CA ASN A 209 -8.51 -7.52 5.36
C ASN A 209 -7.48 -6.46 5.72
N ASP A 210 -6.85 -5.94 4.70
CA ASP A 210 -5.84 -4.89 4.78
C ASP A 210 -6.46 -3.54 5.15
N SER A 211 -5.64 -2.58 5.51
CA SER A 211 -6.11 -1.20 5.64
C SER A 211 -6.43 -0.59 4.28
N ILE A 212 -5.60 -0.90 3.28
CA ILE A 212 -5.81 -0.62 1.86
C ILE A 212 -5.15 -1.73 1.04
N GLY A 213 -5.73 -2.12 -0.08
CA GLY A 213 -5.13 -3.17 -0.91
C GLY A 213 -5.94 -3.48 -2.14
N GLY A 214 -6.07 -4.78 -2.46
CA GLY A 214 -6.89 -5.27 -3.55
C GLY A 214 -6.12 -6.00 -4.65
N ASN A 215 -6.75 -6.12 -5.80
CA ASN A 215 -6.22 -6.83 -6.96
C ASN A 215 -6.14 -5.89 -8.19
N PRO A 216 -5.33 -4.82 -8.12
CA PRO A 216 -5.25 -3.86 -9.20
C PRO A 216 -4.58 -4.44 -10.44
N VAL A 217 -5.09 -4.06 -11.61
CA VAL A 217 -4.57 -4.50 -12.91
C VAL A 217 -3.21 -3.89 -13.19
N GLY A 218 -3.06 -2.57 -13.05
CA GLY A 218 -1.78 -1.91 -13.26
C GLY A 218 -1.86 -0.40 -13.45
N ASN A 219 -0.73 0.23 -13.75
CA ASN A 219 -0.56 1.68 -13.73
C ASN A 219 -0.98 2.24 -12.36
N ILE A 220 -0.30 1.77 -11.31
CA ILE A 220 -0.60 2.12 -9.91
C ILE A 220 0.52 2.99 -9.35
N MET A 221 0.13 4.14 -8.79
CA MET A 221 1.05 5.07 -8.15
C MET A 221 0.55 5.44 -6.75
N ILE A 222 1.22 4.93 -5.72
CA ILE A 222 0.92 5.19 -4.31
C ILE A 222 2.06 6.02 -3.73
N ASP A 223 1.74 7.19 -3.19
CA ASP A 223 2.73 8.14 -2.69
C ASP A 223 2.30 8.78 -1.37
N HIS A 224 3.18 8.83 -0.39
CA HIS A 224 2.91 9.44 0.92
C HIS A 224 1.62 8.91 1.58
N VAL A 225 1.39 7.60 1.53
CA VAL A 225 0.25 6.95 2.19
C VAL A 225 0.68 6.39 3.54
N SER A 226 -0.18 6.53 4.54
CA SER A 226 -0.04 5.89 5.85
C SER A 226 -1.09 4.80 6.01
N ALA A 227 -0.69 3.53 6.05
CA ALA A 227 -1.57 2.41 6.30
C ALA A 227 -1.19 1.71 7.61
N SER A 228 -2.17 1.55 8.50
CA SER A 228 -1.96 0.96 9.83
C SER A 228 -3.20 0.20 10.30
N TRP A 229 -2.98 -0.72 11.26
CA TRP A 229 -4.06 -1.38 11.97
C TRP A 229 -4.93 -2.28 11.08
N GLY A 230 -4.34 -2.84 10.03
CA GLY A 230 -4.94 -3.92 9.24
C GLY A 230 -5.13 -5.19 10.07
N LEU A 231 -5.93 -6.14 9.59
CA LEU A 231 -6.18 -7.42 10.24
C LEU A 231 -5.59 -8.62 9.49
N ASP A 232 -5.10 -8.40 8.26
CA ASP A 232 -4.27 -9.35 7.49
C ASP A 232 -2.91 -8.71 7.22
N GLU A 233 -2.88 -7.71 6.32
CA GLU A 233 -1.75 -6.81 6.10
C GLU A 233 -2.18 -5.35 6.29
N ASN A 234 -1.21 -4.45 6.28
CA ASN A 234 -1.53 -3.02 6.17
C ASN A 234 -1.85 -2.63 4.73
N MET A 235 -1.13 -3.22 3.74
CA MET A 235 -1.36 -2.93 2.33
C MET A 235 -0.79 -4.04 1.44
N SER A 236 -1.62 -4.60 0.54
CA SER A 236 -1.19 -5.63 -0.39
C SER A 236 -1.69 -5.41 -1.80
N MET A 237 -0.74 -5.36 -2.75
CA MET A 237 -1.00 -5.19 -4.18
C MET A 237 0.09 -5.93 -4.98
N TYR A 238 -0.26 -7.00 -5.69
CA TYR A 238 0.73 -7.77 -6.46
C TYR A 238 0.15 -8.53 -7.64
N ARG A 239 -1.17 -8.64 -7.75
CA ARG A 239 -1.88 -9.47 -8.73
C ARG A 239 -3.27 -8.95 -9.01
N HIS A 240 -3.87 -9.47 -10.08
CA HIS A 240 -5.32 -9.42 -10.31
C HIS A 240 -5.82 -10.75 -10.85
N MET A 241 -7.14 -10.92 -10.80
CA MET A 241 -7.82 -12.09 -11.37
C MET A 241 -8.52 -11.66 -12.66
N TYR A 242 -8.22 -12.35 -13.74
CA TYR A 242 -8.79 -12.03 -15.05
C TYR A 242 -9.36 -13.27 -15.73
N ARG A 243 -10.57 -13.14 -16.25
CA ARG A 243 -11.20 -14.16 -17.08
C ARG A 243 -11.32 -13.65 -18.51
N PRO A 244 -10.43 -14.12 -19.42
CA PRO A 244 -10.57 -13.79 -20.84
C PRO A 244 -11.92 -14.26 -21.41
N PRO A 245 -12.48 -13.58 -22.41
CA PRO A 245 -13.68 -14.04 -23.08
C PRO A 245 -13.56 -15.49 -23.55
N GLY A 246 -14.55 -16.32 -23.21
CA GLY A 246 -14.57 -17.76 -23.54
C GLY A 246 -13.76 -18.67 -22.61
N ALA A 247 -13.02 -18.14 -21.65
CA ALA A 247 -12.30 -18.97 -20.68
C ALA A 247 -13.24 -19.54 -19.59
N SER A 248 -12.98 -20.78 -19.17
CA SER A 248 -13.77 -21.48 -18.14
C SER A 248 -13.35 -21.13 -16.71
N ARG A 249 -12.20 -20.47 -16.53
CA ARG A 249 -11.65 -20.12 -15.20
C ARG A 249 -10.95 -18.76 -15.24
N ASP A 250 -10.76 -18.19 -14.05
CA ASP A 250 -9.92 -17.03 -13.87
C ASP A 250 -8.44 -17.37 -13.95
N PHE A 251 -7.66 -16.44 -14.49
CA PHE A 251 -6.21 -16.47 -14.47
C PHE A 251 -5.70 -15.48 -13.44
N LYS A 252 -4.71 -15.89 -12.68
CA LYS A 252 -3.98 -15.01 -11.78
C LYS A 252 -2.87 -14.35 -12.58
N LEU A 253 -2.97 -13.04 -12.79
CA LEU A 253 -1.99 -12.22 -13.51
C LEU A 253 -1.27 -11.26 -12.54
N PRO A 254 -0.03 -10.85 -12.84
CA PRO A 254 0.66 -9.87 -12.02
C PRO A 254 0.00 -8.49 -12.15
N THR A 255 0.03 -7.67 -11.12
CA THR A 255 -0.16 -6.22 -11.28
C THR A 255 1.00 -5.68 -12.11
N VAL A 256 0.72 -4.84 -13.10
CA VAL A 256 1.75 -4.28 -13.99
C VAL A 256 1.95 -2.79 -13.77
N ASN A 257 3.17 -2.28 -13.93
CA ASN A 257 3.49 -0.85 -13.74
C ASN A 257 3.02 -0.33 -12.38
N ILE A 258 3.63 -0.79 -11.30
CA ILE A 258 3.30 -0.35 -9.94
C ILE A 258 4.47 0.33 -9.26
N THR A 259 4.20 1.45 -8.61
CA THR A 259 5.10 2.08 -7.66
C THR A 259 4.39 2.36 -6.34
N ILE A 260 5.07 2.05 -5.25
CA ILE A 260 4.71 2.50 -3.91
C ILE A 260 5.94 3.21 -3.34
N GLN A 261 5.79 4.51 -3.06
CA GLN A 261 6.89 5.35 -2.57
C GLN A 261 6.49 6.18 -1.36
N ASN A 262 7.48 6.57 -0.55
CA ASN A 262 7.33 7.51 0.56
C ASN A 262 6.17 7.17 1.52
N SER A 263 5.88 5.90 1.75
CA SER A 263 4.69 5.45 2.50
C SER A 263 5.07 4.75 3.81
N ILE A 264 4.14 4.70 4.77
CA ILE A 264 4.31 4.02 6.06
C ILE A 264 3.31 2.87 6.18
N PHE A 265 3.81 1.68 6.54
CA PHE A 265 3.03 0.48 6.82
C PHE A 265 3.39 -0.02 8.22
N SER A 266 2.50 0.23 9.19
CA SER A 266 2.85 0.03 10.59
C SER A 266 1.74 -0.57 11.44
N GLU A 267 2.14 -1.32 12.47
CA GLU A 267 1.26 -1.78 13.54
C GLU A 267 0.01 -2.52 13.04
N CYS A 268 0.17 -3.43 12.08
CA CYS A 268 -0.89 -4.37 11.76
C CYS A 268 -1.29 -5.13 13.03
N LEU A 269 -2.58 -5.36 13.25
CA LEU A 269 -3.10 -5.92 14.50
C LEU A 269 -2.86 -7.43 14.59
N ASP A 270 -2.19 -7.87 15.66
CA ASP A 270 -1.87 -9.28 15.92
C ASP A 270 -3.04 -10.04 16.58
N THR A 271 -4.27 -9.70 16.17
CA THR A 271 -5.50 -10.24 16.78
C THR A 271 -5.63 -11.74 16.59
N TYR A 272 -5.08 -12.26 15.48
CA TYR A 272 -5.10 -13.67 15.10
C TYR A 272 -3.72 -14.21 14.74
N ASP A 273 -2.66 -13.76 15.42
CA ASP A 273 -1.29 -14.08 15.06
C ASP A 273 -0.95 -13.74 13.59
N HIS A 274 -1.51 -12.64 13.06
CA HIS A 274 -1.44 -12.26 11.65
C HIS A 274 -1.20 -10.76 11.46
N SER A 275 -0.29 -10.20 12.24
CA SER A 275 0.14 -8.80 12.15
C SER A 275 1.20 -8.66 11.06
N PHE A 276 0.79 -8.54 9.80
CA PHE A 276 1.72 -8.47 8.68
C PHE A 276 1.78 -7.09 8.02
N GLY A 277 2.96 -6.76 7.46
CA GLY A 277 3.16 -5.48 6.82
C GLY A 277 2.47 -5.41 5.46
N SER A 278 2.96 -6.18 4.48
CA SER A 278 2.48 -6.12 3.10
C SER A 278 2.77 -7.40 2.33
N THR A 279 1.89 -7.77 1.39
CA THR A 279 2.24 -8.63 0.26
C THR A 279 2.23 -7.78 -1.01
N ILE A 280 3.39 -7.53 -1.60
CA ILE A 280 3.57 -6.66 -2.77
C ILE A 280 4.34 -7.38 -3.87
N GLY A 281 4.32 -6.84 -5.09
CA GLY A 281 4.99 -7.43 -6.24
C GLY A 281 4.35 -6.98 -7.54
N GLY A 282 4.55 -7.77 -8.59
CA GLY A 282 4.00 -7.47 -9.90
C GLY A 282 5.06 -7.58 -11.01
N ARG A 283 4.84 -6.85 -12.11
CA ARG A 283 5.77 -6.73 -13.21
C ARG A 283 5.98 -5.24 -13.52
N ASN A 284 7.22 -4.81 -13.71
CA ASN A 284 7.65 -3.41 -13.66
C ASN A 284 7.27 -2.79 -12.31
N SER A 285 7.81 -3.38 -11.23
CA SER A 285 7.39 -3.07 -9.87
C SER A 285 8.52 -2.40 -9.07
N THR A 286 8.22 -1.26 -8.45
CA THR A 286 9.18 -0.43 -7.72
C THR A 286 8.61 -0.03 -6.36
N PHE A 287 9.38 -0.27 -5.30
CA PHE A 287 9.03 0.05 -3.92
C PHE A 287 10.21 0.77 -3.27
N HIS A 288 10.05 2.06 -2.98
CA HIS A 288 11.17 2.86 -2.50
C HIS A 288 10.77 3.94 -1.48
N HIS A 289 11.73 4.28 -0.62
CA HIS A 289 11.56 5.28 0.44
C HIS A 289 10.36 5.03 1.38
N ASN A 290 9.98 3.77 1.56
CA ASN A 290 8.88 3.38 2.45
C ASN A 290 9.40 2.95 3.81
N LEU A 291 8.52 2.96 4.81
CA LEU A 291 8.74 2.46 6.16
C LEU A 291 7.80 1.28 6.47
N TRP A 292 8.36 0.12 6.78
CA TRP A 292 7.65 -0.96 7.47
C TRP A 292 8.05 -0.97 8.92
N ALA A 293 7.10 -0.82 9.85
CA ALA A 293 7.41 -0.71 11.28
C ALA A 293 6.43 -1.48 12.17
N CYS A 294 6.97 -2.25 13.12
CA CYS A 294 6.19 -2.93 14.16
C CYS A 294 5.15 -3.91 13.60
N ASN A 295 5.50 -4.67 12.56
CA ASN A 295 4.73 -5.79 12.05
C ASN A 295 5.49 -7.10 12.31
N THR A 296 4.79 -8.18 12.62
CA THR A 296 5.43 -9.46 12.94
C THR A 296 6.20 -10.05 11.76
N GLY A 297 5.71 -9.86 10.55
CA GLY A 297 6.32 -10.38 9.32
C GLY A 297 5.80 -9.69 8.07
N ARG A 298 6.18 -10.21 6.90
CA ARG A 298 5.86 -9.64 5.59
C ARG A 298 6.26 -8.16 5.51
N ASN A 299 7.55 -7.87 5.67
CA ASN A 299 8.09 -6.50 5.65
C ASN A 299 9.01 -6.24 4.43
N PRO A 300 8.53 -6.43 3.18
CA PRO A 300 7.30 -7.08 2.76
C PRO A 300 7.46 -8.58 2.45
N SER A 301 6.34 -9.32 2.30
CA SER A 301 6.33 -10.54 1.49
C SER A 301 6.20 -10.16 0.01
N VAL A 302 6.87 -10.94 -0.84
CA VAL A 302 6.87 -10.74 -2.28
C VAL A 302 5.96 -11.77 -2.94
N GLY A 303 4.90 -11.28 -3.57
CA GLY A 303 3.89 -12.11 -4.21
C GLY A 303 4.31 -12.58 -5.61
N MET A 304 3.36 -12.55 -6.55
CA MET A 304 3.63 -12.88 -7.94
C MET A 304 4.48 -11.78 -8.58
N ILE A 305 5.73 -12.09 -8.93
CA ILE A 305 6.63 -11.10 -9.51
C ILE A 305 7.38 -11.66 -10.73
N TYR A 306 7.87 -10.71 -11.53
CA TYR A 306 8.92 -10.91 -12.50
C TYR A 306 10.13 -10.06 -12.12
N ASP A 307 10.00 -8.75 -12.03
CA ASP A 307 11.02 -7.83 -11.55
C ASP A 307 10.51 -7.10 -10.30
N PHE A 308 11.39 -7.01 -9.32
CA PHE A 308 11.08 -6.42 -8.02
C PHE A 308 12.22 -5.52 -7.58
N THR A 309 12.00 -4.22 -7.66
CA THR A 309 12.96 -3.23 -7.18
C THR A 309 12.54 -2.72 -5.81
N PHE A 310 13.40 -2.98 -4.81
CA PHE A 310 13.21 -2.59 -3.41
C PHE A 310 14.42 -1.79 -2.97
N ALA A 311 14.31 -0.45 -2.98
CA ALA A 311 15.43 0.45 -2.78
C ALA A 311 15.12 1.56 -1.77
N ASN A 312 16.09 1.91 -0.95
CA ASN A 312 15.99 3.03 0.00
C ASN A 312 14.81 2.94 0.99
N ASN A 313 14.35 1.74 1.32
CA ASN A 313 13.31 1.54 2.32
C ASN A 313 13.91 1.34 3.71
N VAL A 314 13.08 1.54 4.73
CA VAL A 314 13.38 1.27 6.13
C VAL A 314 12.47 0.16 6.66
N VAL A 315 13.06 -0.85 7.30
CA VAL A 315 12.32 -1.93 7.98
C VAL A 315 12.71 -1.93 9.45
N PHE A 316 11.73 -1.78 10.34
CA PHE A 316 11.94 -1.69 11.78
C PHE A 316 11.08 -2.67 12.57
N ASN A 317 11.71 -3.33 13.56
CA ASN A 317 11.03 -4.10 14.61
C ASN A 317 10.14 -5.25 14.08
N TRP A 318 10.70 -6.12 13.26
CA TRP A 318 10.06 -7.37 12.82
C TRP A 318 10.24 -8.49 13.83
N ARG A 319 9.32 -9.49 13.87
CA ARG A 319 9.43 -10.68 14.72
C ARG A 319 9.86 -11.92 13.95
N HIS A 320 9.26 -12.16 12.77
CA HIS A 320 9.44 -13.42 12.03
C HIS A 320 10.07 -13.25 10.66
N ARG A 321 9.75 -12.16 9.93
CA ARG A 321 10.13 -12.01 8.53
C ARG A 321 10.43 -10.56 8.18
N THR A 322 11.46 -10.38 7.38
CA THR A 322 11.77 -9.17 6.61
C THR A 322 11.24 -9.35 5.17
N VAL A 323 12.04 -9.11 4.14
CA VAL A 323 11.65 -9.42 2.76
C VAL A 323 11.69 -10.93 2.55
N ASP A 324 10.59 -11.52 2.09
CA ASP A 324 10.49 -12.94 1.80
C ASP A 324 9.60 -13.23 0.59
N GLY A 325 9.73 -14.39 -0.02
CA GLY A 325 8.83 -14.84 -1.08
C GLY A 325 9.44 -14.87 -2.47
N GLY A 326 8.62 -14.56 -3.48
CA GLY A 326 8.96 -14.76 -4.87
C GLY A 326 8.81 -16.22 -5.33
N ASP A 327 9.29 -16.54 -6.50
CA ASP A 327 9.38 -17.87 -7.09
C ASP A 327 10.52 -17.92 -8.13
N HIS A 328 10.65 -19.03 -8.85
CA HIS A 328 11.70 -19.24 -9.87
C HIS A 328 11.72 -18.18 -11.00
N ARG A 329 10.64 -17.40 -11.18
CA ARG A 329 10.53 -16.33 -12.20
C ARG A 329 10.97 -14.98 -11.68
N SER A 330 11.32 -14.89 -10.41
CA SER A 330 11.56 -13.62 -9.73
C SER A 330 12.96 -13.07 -9.99
N PHE A 331 13.03 -11.77 -10.27
CA PHE A 331 14.27 -11.00 -10.39
C PHE A 331 14.24 -9.88 -9.36
N PHE A 332 15.01 -10.06 -8.29
CA PHE A 332 15.08 -9.09 -7.20
C PHE A 332 16.23 -8.11 -7.39
N THR A 333 15.96 -6.83 -7.19
CA THR A 333 16.98 -5.79 -6.92
C THR A 333 16.68 -5.19 -5.55
N ILE A 334 17.45 -5.58 -4.52
CA ILE A 334 17.27 -5.13 -3.13
C ILE A 334 18.51 -4.34 -2.72
N VAL A 335 18.41 -3.01 -2.77
CA VAL A 335 19.58 -2.15 -2.67
C VAL A 335 19.37 -0.96 -1.75
N LYS A 336 20.41 -0.63 -0.97
CA LYS A 336 20.47 0.60 -0.19
C LYS A 336 19.29 0.78 0.79
N ASN A 337 18.75 -0.32 1.32
CA ASN A 337 17.72 -0.28 2.36
C ASN A 337 18.36 -0.29 3.76
N TYR A 338 17.59 0.14 4.76
CA TYR A 338 18.02 0.15 6.17
C TYR A 338 17.14 -0.79 6.99
N PHE A 339 17.75 -1.82 7.57
CA PHE A 339 17.10 -2.80 8.44
C PHE A 339 17.52 -2.54 9.89
N LYS A 340 16.55 -2.14 10.73
CA LYS A 340 16.76 -1.81 12.13
C LYS A 340 16.04 -2.80 13.04
N PRO A 341 16.75 -3.80 13.63
CA PRO A 341 16.15 -4.69 14.63
C PRO A 341 15.60 -3.90 15.81
N GLY A 342 14.39 -4.24 16.24
CA GLY A 342 13.73 -3.60 17.38
C GLY A 342 13.49 -4.55 18.55
N PRO A 343 12.67 -4.15 19.54
CA PRO A 343 12.38 -4.98 20.72
C PRO A 343 11.75 -6.33 20.40
N ALA A 344 10.92 -6.46 19.34
CA ALA A 344 10.30 -7.72 18.94
C ALA A 344 11.23 -8.63 18.14
N THR A 345 12.33 -8.09 17.60
CA THR A 345 13.26 -8.84 16.75
C THR A 345 14.11 -9.80 17.60
N PRO A 346 14.09 -11.13 17.34
CA PRO A 346 14.90 -12.11 18.10
C PRO A 346 16.40 -11.87 17.88
N ARG A 347 17.14 -11.51 18.93
CA ARG A 347 18.53 -11.04 18.81
C ARG A 347 19.56 -12.13 18.49
N ASN A 348 19.30 -13.38 18.90
CA ASN A 348 20.24 -14.51 18.78
C ASN A 348 19.81 -15.52 17.71
N ALA A 349 19.05 -15.09 16.72
CA ALA A 349 18.56 -15.93 15.63
C ALA A 349 18.93 -15.34 14.28
N PRO A 350 19.09 -16.13 13.22
CA PRO A 350 19.42 -15.66 11.88
C PRO A 350 18.47 -14.56 11.37
N ILE A 351 17.21 -14.57 11.82
CA ILE A 351 16.22 -13.55 11.48
C ILE A 351 16.63 -12.13 11.91
N SER A 352 17.49 -11.97 12.93
CA SER A 352 17.93 -10.66 13.42
C SER A 352 18.68 -9.83 12.38
N HIS A 353 19.32 -10.49 11.41
CA HIS A 353 20.11 -9.86 10.37
C HIS A 353 19.70 -10.26 8.94
N ARG A 354 18.49 -10.83 8.81
CA ARG A 354 17.95 -11.21 7.50
C ARG A 354 17.54 -9.98 6.70
N ILE A 355 17.97 -9.95 5.45
CA ILE A 355 17.51 -8.99 4.41
C ILE A 355 16.45 -9.67 3.55
N LEU A 356 16.78 -10.84 2.98
CA LEU A 356 15.92 -11.58 2.05
C LEU A 356 15.86 -13.07 2.41
N LYS A 357 14.66 -13.64 2.39
CA LYS A 357 14.42 -15.09 2.31
C LYS A 357 13.72 -15.40 0.99
N PRO A 358 14.42 -15.78 -0.10
CA PRO A 358 13.77 -16.21 -1.32
C PRO A 358 13.06 -17.54 -1.11
N GLU A 359 11.94 -17.76 -1.82
CA GLU A 359 11.14 -18.99 -1.78
C GLU A 359 11.08 -19.66 -3.16
N ALA A 360 11.13 -20.99 -3.21
CA ALA A 360 11.06 -21.78 -4.43
C ALA A 360 9.64 -22.29 -4.75
N ARG A 361 8.86 -22.62 -3.73
CA ARG A 361 7.58 -23.37 -3.87
C ARG A 361 6.31 -22.53 -3.74
N ARG A 362 6.42 -21.23 -3.60
CA ARG A 362 5.25 -20.36 -3.32
C ARG A 362 4.23 -20.33 -4.46
N SER A 363 4.67 -20.48 -5.70
CA SER A 363 3.80 -20.50 -6.88
C SER A 363 2.94 -21.75 -7.05
N LYS A 364 3.16 -22.79 -6.23
CA LYS A 364 2.55 -24.13 -6.38
C LYS A 364 2.84 -24.83 -7.73
N GLU A 365 3.76 -24.29 -8.50
CA GLU A 365 4.28 -24.98 -9.68
C GLU A 365 5.27 -26.06 -9.24
N PRO A 366 5.40 -27.17 -9.95
CA PRO A 366 6.32 -28.26 -9.61
C PRO A 366 7.77 -27.88 -9.97
N ASN A 367 8.23 -26.76 -9.41
CA ASN A 367 9.56 -26.20 -9.64
C ASN A 367 10.15 -25.79 -8.30
N ASP A 368 11.27 -26.40 -7.94
CA ASP A 368 12.01 -26.14 -6.71
C ASP A 368 13.14 -25.10 -6.92
N ASP A 369 13.22 -24.48 -8.10
CA ASP A 369 14.23 -23.46 -8.37
C ASP A 369 13.81 -22.10 -7.79
N PHE A 370 14.81 -21.37 -7.32
CA PHE A 370 14.65 -20.01 -6.84
C PHE A 370 14.74 -19.00 -7.99
N GLY A 371 14.12 -17.83 -7.80
CA GLY A 371 14.44 -16.66 -8.58
C GLY A 371 15.86 -16.14 -8.29
N ARG A 372 16.25 -15.08 -8.99
CA ARG A 372 17.57 -14.49 -8.90
C ARG A 372 17.50 -13.14 -8.16
N ALA A 373 18.53 -12.84 -7.38
CA ALA A 373 18.57 -11.63 -6.56
C ALA A 373 19.92 -10.91 -6.65
N TYR A 374 19.87 -9.60 -6.86
CA TYR A 374 20.97 -8.68 -6.60
C TYR A 374 20.68 -7.96 -5.27
N VAL A 375 21.54 -8.18 -4.28
CA VAL A 375 21.38 -7.63 -2.92
C VAL A 375 22.68 -6.94 -2.53
N ALA A 376 22.65 -5.59 -2.41
CA ALA A 376 23.86 -4.82 -2.19
C ALA A 376 23.63 -3.49 -1.46
N GLY A 377 24.60 -3.10 -0.65
CA GLY A 377 24.64 -1.79 0.01
C GLY A 377 23.52 -1.57 1.04
N ASN A 378 22.84 -2.63 1.47
CA ASN A 378 21.88 -2.53 2.56
C ASN A 378 22.60 -2.48 3.91
N ILE A 379 22.11 -1.67 4.83
CA ILE A 379 22.58 -1.60 6.21
C ILE A 379 21.67 -2.47 7.09
N VAL A 380 22.29 -3.32 7.91
CA VAL A 380 21.62 -4.02 9.00
C VAL A 380 22.19 -3.49 10.32
N GLU A 381 21.43 -2.66 11.03
CA GLU A 381 21.88 -2.03 12.27
C GLU A 381 22.26 -3.09 13.30
N GLY A 382 23.50 -2.99 13.82
CA GLY A 382 24.03 -3.92 14.81
C GLY A 382 24.72 -5.17 14.21
N ASP A 383 24.74 -5.37 12.90
CA ASP A 383 25.51 -6.43 12.23
C ASP A 383 26.45 -5.85 11.16
N ALA A 384 27.69 -5.54 11.58
CA ALA A 384 28.70 -4.97 10.68
C ALA A 384 29.14 -5.95 9.57
N ARG A 385 29.07 -7.27 9.79
CA ARG A 385 29.43 -8.31 8.82
C ARG A 385 28.44 -8.31 7.66
N VAL A 386 27.14 -8.35 7.96
CA VAL A 386 26.07 -8.33 6.94
C VAL A 386 26.01 -6.96 6.24
N THR A 387 26.28 -5.88 6.95
CA THR A 387 26.36 -4.53 6.36
C THR A 387 27.51 -4.42 5.37
N ALA A 388 28.69 -4.98 5.68
CA ALA A 388 29.84 -4.95 4.78
C ALA A 388 29.65 -5.84 3.53
N ASP A 389 28.99 -6.99 3.70
CA ASP A 389 28.63 -7.91 2.62
C ASP A 389 27.26 -8.53 2.90
N ASN A 390 26.24 -8.09 2.19
CA ASN A 390 24.87 -8.54 2.41
C ASN A 390 24.68 -10.06 2.17
N TRP A 391 25.58 -10.70 1.43
CA TRP A 391 25.55 -12.15 1.20
C TRP A 391 26.18 -12.94 2.35
N SER A 392 26.91 -12.30 3.25
CA SER A 392 27.46 -12.91 4.47
C SER A 392 26.39 -13.13 5.56
N GLY A 393 25.25 -13.73 5.20
CA GLY A 393 24.15 -14.10 6.10
C GLY A 393 22.91 -13.22 6.02
N GLY A 394 22.88 -12.16 5.21
CA GLY A 394 21.69 -11.33 4.99
C GLY A 394 20.67 -12.01 4.07
N VAL A 395 21.13 -12.76 3.07
CA VAL A 395 20.29 -13.63 2.24
C VAL A 395 20.31 -15.04 2.84
N GLN A 396 19.12 -15.59 3.14
CA GLN A 396 18.99 -16.85 3.87
C GLN A 396 17.99 -17.76 3.17
N VAL A 397 18.40 -18.99 2.89
CA VAL A 397 17.55 -20.08 2.43
C VAL A 397 17.19 -20.95 3.61
N ASP A 398 15.97 -21.44 3.72
CA ASP A 398 15.49 -22.23 4.84
C ASP A 398 15.86 -23.71 4.66
N GLU A 399 16.70 -24.22 5.57
CA GLU A 399 17.04 -25.63 5.62
C GLU A 399 15.82 -26.51 5.95
N GLY A 400 14.85 -25.97 6.69
CA GLY A 400 13.60 -26.64 7.02
C GLY A 400 12.72 -26.95 5.80
N ASP A 401 12.92 -26.21 4.71
CA ASP A 401 12.27 -26.48 3.41
C ASP A 401 13.02 -27.53 2.56
N GLY A 402 14.11 -28.13 3.09
CA GLY A 402 14.91 -29.15 2.42
C GLY A 402 15.94 -28.61 1.43
N HIS A 403 16.30 -27.35 1.52
CA HIS A 403 17.32 -26.72 0.68
C HIS A 403 18.65 -26.60 1.42
N ASP A 404 19.74 -27.03 0.75
CA ASP A 404 21.11 -26.78 1.23
C ASP A 404 21.52 -25.34 0.86
N PRO A 405 21.79 -24.45 1.83
CA PRO A 405 22.20 -23.08 1.57
C PRO A 405 23.48 -22.98 0.74
N VAL A 406 24.42 -23.90 0.91
CA VAL A 406 25.69 -23.92 0.15
C VAL A 406 25.43 -24.12 -1.34
N VAL A 407 24.42 -24.91 -1.69
CA VAL A 407 24.03 -25.21 -3.08
C VAL A 407 23.09 -24.14 -3.63
N ALA A 408 22.15 -23.65 -2.82
CA ALA A 408 21.09 -22.75 -3.27
C ALA A 408 21.55 -21.30 -3.42
N LEU A 409 22.29 -20.75 -2.46
CA LEU A 409 22.69 -19.33 -2.47
C LEU A 409 23.45 -18.89 -3.73
N PRO A 410 24.43 -19.68 -4.26
CA PRO A 410 25.09 -19.33 -5.51
C PRO A 410 24.14 -19.25 -6.72
N LYS A 411 23.06 -20.03 -6.73
CA LYS A 411 22.06 -20.00 -7.81
C LYS A 411 21.15 -18.76 -7.71
N VAL A 412 20.86 -18.30 -6.49
CA VAL A 412 20.07 -17.11 -6.24
C VAL A 412 20.84 -15.83 -6.58
N LYS A 413 22.15 -15.81 -6.31
CA LYS A 413 22.97 -14.60 -6.43
C LYS A 413 23.10 -14.11 -7.87
N SER A 414 22.83 -12.81 -8.08
CA SER A 414 23.18 -12.05 -9.28
C SER A 414 24.33 -11.10 -8.96
N GLU A 415 25.27 -10.95 -9.90
CA GLU A 415 26.43 -10.05 -9.74
C GLU A 415 26.14 -8.61 -10.16
N SER A 416 25.00 -8.35 -10.79
CA SER A 416 24.56 -7.02 -11.22
C SER A 416 23.08 -6.81 -10.95
N PRO A 417 22.65 -5.54 -10.76
CA PRO A 417 21.23 -5.22 -10.61
C PRO A 417 20.47 -5.54 -11.92
N TYR A 418 19.19 -5.86 -11.75
CA TYR A 418 18.29 -6.02 -12.88
C TYR A 418 17.82 -4.68 -13.43
N PRO A 419 17.44 -4.59 -14.71
CA PRO A 419 16.83 -3.38 -15.25
C PRO A 419 15.60 -2.97 -14.44
N HIS A 420 15.44 -1.69 -14.22
CA HIS A 420 14.28 -1.13 -13.52
C HIS A 420 13.92 0.24 -14.12
N ALA A 421 12.69 0.68 -13.90
CA ALA A 421 12.25 2.02 -14.26
C ALA A 421 13.08 3.09 -13.52
N TYR A 422 13.02 4.34 -14.00
CA TYR A 422 13.78 5.44 -13.41
C TYR A 422 13.55 5.54 -11.89
N LEU A 423 14.65 5.59 -11.17
CA LEU A 423 14.66 5.68 -9.71
C LEU A 423 15.97 6.34 -9.25
N ASP A 424 15.86 7.38 -8.43
CA ASP A 424 16.99 7.96 -7.71
C ASP A 424 17.29 7.11 -6.48
N ILE A 425 18.50 6.55 -6.42
CA ILE A 425 18.93 5.68 -5.32
C ILE A 425 20.09 6.35 -4.57
N THR A 426 19.85 6.68 -3.31
CA THR A 426 20.83 7.29 -2.40
C THR A 426 21.55 6.26 -1.52
N ALA A 427 22.47 6.68 -0.67
CA ALA A 427 23.04 5.81 0.35
C ALA A 427 21.98 5.38 1.38
N ALA A 428 22.15 4.22 2.00
CA ALA A 428 21.12 3.65 2.90
C ALA A 428 20.90 4.47 4.18
N ASP A 429 21.93 5.14 4.69
CA ASP A 429 21.85 6.07 5.82
C ASP A 429 21.15 7.38 5.44
N GLU A 430 21.42 7.94 4.27
CA GLU A 430 20.70 9.09 3.73
C GLU A 430 19.21 8.74 3.52
N ALA A 431 18.92 7.55 2.98
CA ALA A 431 17.56 7.05 2.82
C ALA A 431 16.83 6.88 4.16
N PHE A 432 17.52 6.41 5.21
CA PHE A 432 16.96 6.32 6.56
C PHE A 432 16.48 7.69 7.05
N ASP A 433 17.32 8.72 6.94
CA ASP A 433 16.95 10.07 7.37
C ASP A 433 15.81 10.65 6.54
N HIS A 434 15.85 10.43 5.20
CA HIS A 434 14.79 10.87 4.29
C HIS A 434 13.45 10.22 4.62
N VAL A 435 13.41 8.90 4.80
CA VAL A 435 12.19 8.15 5.15
C VAL A 435 11.59 8.64 6.46
N LEU A 436 12.41 8.85 7.50
CA LEU A 436 11.91 9.37 8.77
C LEU A 436 11.40 10.82 8.68
N ALA A 437 11.94 11.61 7.78
CA ALA A 437 11.50 12.99 7.56
C ALA A 437 10.20 13.07 6.75
N SER A 438 10.07 12.27 5.68
CA SER A 438 9.07 12.48 4.63
C SER A 438 8.05 11.38 4.42
N ALA A 439 8.29 10.12 4.84
CA ALA A 439 7.35 9.03 4.57
C ALA A 439 6.01 9.20 5.32
N GLY A 440 4.95 8.62 4.73
CA GLY A 440 3.57 8.69 5.22
C GLY A 440 2.83 9.95 4.75
N ALA A 441 1.60 10.11 5.18
CA ALA A 441 0.75 11.25 4.86
C ALA A 441 1.22 12.50 5.59
N THR A 442 2.15 13.23 4.98
CA THR A 442 2.77 14.44 5.54
C THR A 442 1.99 15.72 5.24
N ARG A 443 1.02 15.67 4.33
CA ARG A 443 0.13 16.79 4.01
C ARG A 443 -1.32 16.42 4.36
N PRO A 444 -2.10 17.43 4.83
CA PRO A 444 -1.69 18.78 5.15
C PRO A 444 -0.67 18.83 6.30
N ARG A 445 -0.62 17.81 7.17
CA ARG A 445 0.41 17.62 8.22
C ARG A 445 0.51 16.15 8.62
N ARG A 446 1.66 15.72 9.13
CA ARG A 446 1.82 14.38 9.71
C ARG A 446 0.98 14.26 10.98
N ASP A 447 0.31 13.12 11.17
CA ASP A 447 -0.52 12.88 12.34
C ASP A 447 0.26 12.30 13.54
N PRO A 448 -0.30 12.31 14.76
CA PRO A 448 0.37 11.77 15.94
C PRO A 448 0.71 10.29 15.87
N VAL A 449 -0.01 9.49 15.06
CA VAL A 449 0.29 8.06 14.88
C VAL A 449 1.60 7.89 14.14
N ASP A 450 1.76 8.55 12.99
CA ASP A 450 3.00 8.49 12.21
C ASP A 450 4.17 9.15 12.95
N GLU A 451 3.93 10.26 13.67
CA GLU A 451 4.96 10.88 14.51
C GLU A 451 5.50 9.91 15.57
N ARG A 452 4.60 9.17 16.23
CA ARG A 452 4.96 8.15 17.22
C ARG A 452 5.74 6.99 16.60
N ILE A 453 5.33 6.52 15.41
CA ILE A 453 6.04 5.46 14.67
C ILE A 453 7.44 5.93 14.29
N VAL A 454 7.57 7.09 13.67
CA VAL A 454 8.87 7.68 13.29
C VAL A 454 9.78 7.84 14.51
N GLN A 455 9.24 8.31 15.63
CA GLN A 455 9.99 8.43 16.88
C GLN A 455 10.43 7.06 17.42
N SER A 456 9.58 6.03 17.29
CA SER A 456 9.95 4.66 17.68
C SER A 456 11.11 4.12 16.84
N VAL A 457 11.07 4.35 15.53
CA VAL A 457 12.17 3.97 14.61
C VAL A 457 13.46 4.71 14.98
N ARG A 458 13.39 6.02 15.18
CA ARG A 458 14.55 6.86 15.50
C ARG A 458 15.24 6.40 16.78
N THR A 459 14.47 6.16 17.82
CA THR A 459 14.98 5.84 19.16
C THR A 459 15.21 4.35 19.44
N GLY A 460 14.62 3.46 18.62
CA GLY A 460 14.56 2.03 18.89
C GLY A 460 13.61 1.65 20.03
N LYS A 461 12.82 2.61 20.54
CA LYS A 461 11.88 2.42 21.67
C LYS A 461 10.45 2.44 21.15
N VAL A 462 9.67 1.42 21.49
CA VAL A 462 8.27 1.29 21.07
C VAL A 462 7.31 1.79 22.14
N ALA A 463 6.13 2.29 21.72
CA ALA A 463 5.13 2.81 22.65
C ALA A 463 4.51 1.71 23.51
N TYR A 464 4.12 0.58 22.92
CA TYR A 464 3.56 -0.57 23.65
C TYR A 464 4.68 -1.55 24.02
N GLN A 465 5.32 -1.34 25.18
CA GLN A 465 6.50 -2.11 25.60
C GLN A 465 6.19 -3.57 25.95
N GLN A 466 5.01 -3.86 26.53
CA GLN A 466 4.59 -5.22 26.89
C GLN A 466 4.50 -6.14 25.65
N GLY A 467 4.03 -5.60 24.52
CA GLY A 467 3.98 -6.28 23.23
C GLY A 467 5.22 -6.09 22.37
N GLN A 468 6.26 -5.42 22.91
CA GLN A 468 7.47 -5.13 22.15
C GLN A 468 7.19 -4.35 20.84
N GLY A 469 6.13 -3.54 20.83
CA GLY A 469 5.66 -2.78 19.67
C GLY A 469 4.68 -3.52 18.76
N ILE A 470 4.40 -4.80 19.02
CA ILE A 470 3.34 -5.54 18.33
C ILE A 470 2.05 -5.38 19.13
N ILE A 471 1.00 -4.90 18.50
CA ILE A 471 -0.27 -4.59 19.15
C ILE A 471 -1.39 -5.51 18.66
N THR A 472 -2.36 -5.76 19.52
CA THR A 472 -3.59 -6.51 19.21
C THR A 472 -4.85 -5.64 19.27
N ASP A 473 -4.70 -4.40 19.77
CA ASP A 473 -5.80 -3.47 20.05
C ASP A 473 -5.24 -2.03 19.96
N ILE A 474 -5.91 -1.18 19.22
CA ILE A 474 -5.45 0.20 18.98
C ILE A 474 -5.38 1.04 20.26
N SER A 475 -6.17 0.69 21.31
CA SER A 475 -6.12 1.38 22.61
C SER A 475 -4.76 1.25 23.31
N GLN A 476 -3.98 0.20 22.98
CA GLN A 476 -2.63 -0.01 23.50
C GLN A 476 -1.64 1.09 23.09
N VAL A 477 -1.99 1.85 22.06
CA VAL A 477 -1.19 2.95 21.50
C VAL A 477 -1.95 4.27 21.41
N GLY A 478 -3.07 4.40 22.14
CA GLY A 478 -3.85 5.64 22.23
C GLY A 478 -5.02 5.75 21.27
N GLY A 479 -5.23 4.78 20.36
CA GLY A 479 -6.35 4.76 19.42
C GLY A 479 -6.27 5.81 18.33
N TYR A 480 -7.42 6.15 17.74
CA TYR A 480 -7.52 7.18 16.71
C TYR A 480 -7.28 8.56 17.30
N PRO A 481 -6.39 9.38 16.70
CA PRO A 481 -6.29 10.79 17.06
C PRO A 481 -7.53 11.56 16.57
N GLU A 482 -7.73 12.75 17.10
CA GLU A 482 -8.68 13.71 16.52
C GLU A 482 -8.06 14.37 15.29
N TYR A 483 -8.88 14.60 14.27
CA TYR A 483 -8.54 15.41 13.10
C TYR A 483 -9.51 16.57 13.01
N ARG A 484 -9.00 17.79 13.09
CA ARG A 484 -9.77 19.04 13.13
C ARG A 484 -9.38 19.92 11.96
N GLY A 485 -10.33 20.62 11.39
CA GLY A 485 -10.13 21.62 10.34
C GLY A 485 -11.47 22.15 9.88
N GLU A 486 -11.52 23.43 9.61
CA GLU A 486 -12.70 24.07 9.02
C GLU A 486 -12.57 24.02 7.50
N PRO A 487 -13.66 23.75 6.75
CA PRO A 487 -13.67 23.84 5.32
C PRO A 487 -13.17 25.20 4.82
N TYR A 488 -12.38 25.20 3.76
CA TYR A 488 -11.99 26.44 3.09
C TYR A 488 -13.12 26.93 2.18
N ALA A 489 -13.11 28.25 1.85
CA ALA A 489 -14.01 28.81 0.85
C ALA A 489 -13.64 28.26 -0.53
N ASP A 490 -14.64 27.77 -1.25
CA ASP A 490 -14.58 27.16 -2.57
C ASP A 490 -15.95 27.43 -3.20
N ALA A 491 -16.07 28.57 -3.88
CA ALA A 491 -17.36 29.16 -4.24
C ALA A 491 -18.03 28.43 -5.40
N ASP A 492 -17.25 27.86 -6.32
CA ASP A 492 -17.74 27.10 -7.47
C ASP A 492 -17.69 25.57 -7.30
N GLY A 493 -17.04 25.09 -6.20
CA GLY A 493 -17.03 23.69 -5.81
C GLY A 493 -16.08 22.84 -6.63
N ASP A 494 -15.01 23.40 -7.15
CA ASP A 494 -14.03 22.72 -8.00
C ASP A 494 -12.85 22.10 -7.24
N GLY A 495 -12.79 22.35 -5.92
CA GLY A 495 -11.78 21.78 -5.01
C GLY A 495 -10.52 22.60 -4.87
N MET A 496 -10.39 23.74 -5.52
CA MET A 496 -9.36 24.74 -5.25
C MET A 496 -9.90 25.79 -4.27
N PRO A 497 -9.11 26.25 -3.29
CA PRO A 497 -9.56 27.32 -2.42
C PRO A 497 -9.63 28.66 -3.16
N ASP A 498 -10.72 29.44 -2.99
CA ASP A 498 -10.88 30.81 -3.57
C ASP A 498 -9.63 31.69 -3.36
N ALA A 499 -8.97 31.56 -2.21
CA ALA A 499 -7.77 32.30 -1.89
C ALA A 499 -6.55 31.87 -2.73
N TRP A 500 -6.45 30.60 -3.06
CA TRP A 500 -5.39 30.09 -3.92
C TRP A 500 -5.60 30.53 -5.37
N GLU A 501 -6.83 30.42 -5.88
CA GLU A 501 -7.21 30.83 -7.23
C GLU A 501 -6.97 32.32 -7.44
N THR A 502 -7.49 33.16 -6.53
CA THR A 502 -7.26 34.62 -6.56
C THR A 502 -5.75 34.96 -6.57
N LYS A 503 -4.96 34.26 -5.75
CA LYS A 503 -3.51 34.46 -5.71
C LYS A 503 -2.84 34.10 -7.04
N HIS A 504 -3.35 33.07 -7.72
CA HIS A 504 -2.81 32.58 -8.98
C HIS A 504 -3.54 33.09 -10.21
N GLN A 505 -4.40 34.12 -10.06
CA GLN A 505 -5.15 34.79 -11.15
C GLN A 505 -6.07 33.84 -11.92
N LEU A 506 -6.62 32.85 -11.23
CA LEU A 506 -7.72 32.00 -11.67
C LEU A 506 -9.06 32.63 -11.19
N ASP A 507 -10.18 32.12 -11.67
CA ASP A 507 -11.52 32.66 -11.37
C ASP A 507 -12.26 31.80 -10.34
N PRO A 508 -12.38 32.20 -9.05
CA PRO A 508 -13.09 31.44 -8.01
C PRO A 508 -14.60 31.23 -8.26
N SER A 509 -15.10 31.56 -9.41
CA SER A 509 -16.48 31.35 -9.83
C SER A 509 -16.63 30.53 -11.11
N ASP A 510 -15.54 29.98 -11.65
CA ASP A 510 -15.51 29.17 -12.86
C ASP A 510 -14.90 27.78 -12.64
N ALA A 511 -15.68 26.85 -12.15
CA ALA A 511 -15.25 25.46 -11.91
C ALA A 511 -14.61 24.74 -13.13
N ALA A 512 -14.66 25.33 -14.33
CA ALA A 512 -14.04 24.74 -15.50
C ALA A 512 -12.52 25.01 -15.55
N ASP A 513 -12.04 26.00 -14.84
CA ASP A 513 -10.62 26.33 -14.83
C ASP A 513 -9.77 25.30 -14.06
N ALA A 514 -10.34 24.57 -13.08
CA ALA A 514 -9.65 23.47 -12.38
C ALA A 514 -9.06 22.42 -13.33
N ILE A 515 -9.77 22.09 -14.39
CA ILE A 515 -9.34 21.07 -15.37
C ILE A 515 -8.62 21.69 -16.58
N ALA A 516 -8.43 23.00 -16.61
CA ALA A 516 -7.60 23.68 -17.60
C ALA A 516 -6.11 23.49 -17.25
N ASP A 517 -5.26 23.63 -18.27
CA ASP A 517 -3.80 23.63 -18.18
C ASP A 517 -3.31 25.01 -18.63
N ALA A 518 -3.08 25.90 -17.67
CA ALA A 518 -2.83 27.31 -17.96
C ALA A 518 -1.46 27.57 -18.62
N ASN A 519 -0.44 26.76 -18.30
CA ASN A 519 0.92 26.90 -18.85
C ASN A 519 1.25 25.90 -19.96
N GLY A 520 0.39 24.93 -20.23
CA GLY A 520 0.56 23.93 -21.29
C GLY A 520 1.62 22.87 -20.99
N ASP A 521 1.92 22.58 -19.70
CA ASP A 521 2.94 21.62 -19.31
C ASP A 521 2.39 20.19 -19.13
N GLY A 522 1.05 20.04 -19.22
CA GLY A 522 0.33 18.77 -19.16
C GLY A 522 -0.31 18.49 -17.82
N TYR A 523 -0.05 19.26 -16.75
CA TYR A 523 -0.82 19.24 -15.51
C TYR A 523 -1.96 20.23 -15.57
N THR A 524 -3.09 19.88 -14.97
CA THR A 524 -4.23 20.78 -14.82
C THR A 524 -4.04 21.70 -13.62
N ASN A 525 -4.77 22.82 -13.56
CA ASN A 525 -4.63 23.78 -12.47
C ASN A 525 -4.92 23.14 -11.09
N ILE A 526 -5.88 22.19 -11.00
CA ILE A 526 -6.09 21.43 -9.76
C ILE A 526 -4.88 20.54 -9.43
N GLU A 527 -4.19 19.94 -10.41
CA GLU A 527 -2.97 19.19 -10.17
C GLU A 527 -1.83 20.12 -9.74
N ASP A 528 -1.74 21.34 -10.27
CA ASP A 528 -0.79 22.36 -9.80
C ASP A 528 -1.05 22.76 -8.36
N PHE A 529 -2.32 22.98 -7.99
CA PHE A 529 -2.71 23.22 -6.59
C PHE A 529 -2.25 22.08 -5.68
N LEU A 530 -2.58 20.83 -6.00
CA LEU A 530 -2.23 19.64 -5.20
C LEU A 530 -0.71 19.44 -5.08
N ASN A 531 0.04 19.83 -6.10
CA ASN A 531 1.50 19.73 -6.12
C ASN A 531 2.21 20.98 -5.56
N GLY A 532 1.47 22.04 -5.22
CA GLY A 532 2.03 23.30 -4.74
C GLY A 532 2.84 24.04 -5.82
N LEU A 533 2.40 23.91 -7.07
CA LEU A 533 3.02 24.56 -8.22
C LEU A 533 2.32 25.88 -8.56
N ASP A 534 2.96 26.69 -9.38
CA ASP A 534 2.37 27.87 -9.98
C ASP A 534 1.83 27.52 -11.36
N PRO A 535 0.50 27.62 -11.62
CA PRO A 535 -0.11 27.26 -12.90
C PRO A 535 0.33 28.17 -14.06
N HIS A 536 1.02 29.29 -13.76
CA HIS A 536 1.59 30.19 -14.74
C HIS A 536 3.13 30.11 -14.84
N ALA A 537 3.75 29.14 -14.15
CA ALA A 537 5.18 28.89 -14.27
C ALA A 537 5.58 28.51 -15.70
N ALA A 538 6.84 28.68 -16.04
CA ALA A 538 7.36 28.22 -17.33
C ALA A 538 7.11 26.72 -17.51
N LYS A 539 6.66 26.34 -18.71
CA LYS A 539 6.42 24.96 -19.10
C LYS A 539 7.62 24.07 -18.74
N ARG A 540 7.36 22.97 -18.10
CA ARG A 540 8.35 21.93 -17.77
C ARG A 540 8.44 20.91 -18.89
N ASP A 541 9.65 20.50 -19.22
CA ASP A 541 9.89 19.36 -20.09
C ASP A 541 9.99 18.10 -19.22
N TRP A 542 9.15 17.13 -19.52
CA TRP A 542 9.13 15.85 -18.84
C TRP A 542 9.86 14.79 -19.68
N PRO A 543 10.61 13.87 -19.06
CA PRO A 543 11.21 12.77 -19.78
C PRO A 543 10.12 11.90 -20.42
N ALA A 544 10.36 11.48 -21.65
CA ALA A 544 9.45 10.54 -22.32
C ALA A 544 9.42 9.20 -21.58
N PRO A 545 8.25 8.54 -21.50
CA PRO A 545 8.15 7.20 -20.92
C PRO A 545 9.10 6.23 -21.63
N ARG A 546 9.88 5.49 -20.86
CA ARG A 546 10.62 4.33 -21.37
C ARG A 546 9.71 3.11 -21.28
N THR A 547 9.55 2.40 -22.38
CA THR A 547 8.76 1.17 -22.37
C THR A 547 9.50 0.07 -21.59
N TYR A 548 8.77 -0.93 -21.13
CA TYR A 548 9.38 -2.09 -20.48
C TYR A 548 10.36 -2.82 -21.41
N LYS A 549 10.09 -2.81 -22.72
CA LYS A 549 11.00 -3.31 -23.74
C LYS A 549 12.31 -2.50 -23.82
N ASP A 550 12.26 -1.17 -23.66
CA ASP A 550 13.47 -0.33 -23.62
C ASP A 550 14.36 -0.65 -22.41
N LEU A 551 13.79 -1.20 -21.34
CA LEU A 551 14.50 -1.59 -20.13
C LEU A 551 15.08 -3.01 -20.24
N TRP A 552 14.29 -3.96 -20.70
CA TRP A 552 14.60 -5.41 -20.65
C TRP A 552 14.98 -6.01 -22.01
N GLY A 553 14.84 -5.25 -23.12
CA GLY A 553 15.00 -5.80 -24.47
C GLY A 553 13.99 -6.91 -24.77
N ASP A 554 14.36 -7.85 -25.62
CA ASP A 554 13.48 -8.99 -25.98
C ASP A 554 13.21 -9.95 -24.81
N ALA A 555 14.01 -9.92 -23.74
CA ALA A 555 13.74 -10.68 -22.51
C ALA A 555 12.52 -10.15 -21.73
N GLY A 556 12.03 -8.95 -22.05
CA GLY A 556 10.83 -8.34 -21.47
C GLY A 556 9.51 -8.79 -22.11
N GLU A 557 9.54 -9.49 -23.23
CA GLU A 557 8.37 -10.05 -23.91
C GLU A 557 8.02 -11.44 -23.39
#